data_f03ee2c4b516f2aa3fb45e3e08aae938
#
_entry.id   f03ee2c4b516f2aa3fb45e3e08aae938
#
_cell.length_a   1.000
_cell.length_b   1.000
_cell.length_c   1.000
_cell.angle_alpha   90.00
_cell.angle_beta   90.00
_cell.angle_gamma   90.00
#
_symmetry.space_group_name_H-M   'P 1'
#
loop_
_entity.id
_entity.type
_entity.pdbx_description
1 polymer ?
#
loop_
_entity_poly.entity_id
_entity_poly.type
_entity_poly.pdbx_seq_one_letter_code
_entity_poly.pdbx_strand_id
1 'polypeptide(L)'
;MNIAFDAVAILGYMSRNRGIGNYALNQFSGMVNLDKNNKYFFLNMIDKNFSLSHMITNNNFTEDFIDTGKNNVLLRNEIYSDVIGNIIKRYIRENNIDIFYITSPFESNFILYKKEWFEGVKVISTVYDIIPYVMKEKYLSDKNSFNWYMKCVENLRWSDELFVISESVKTDLVKYLQFSPDNIKTIWGGVDKKYKIINISDTEKSLLLGKFGIQSLS
;
A
#
# COMPACT_ATOMS: atom_id res chain seq x y z
N MET A 1 -16.58 11.43 -5.34
CA MET A 1 -15.15 11.76 -5.52
C MET A 1 -14.50 10.74 -6.44
N ASN A 2 -13.42 11.13 -7.09
CA ASN A 2 -12.56 10.26 -7.88
C ASN A 2 -11.30 9.96 -7.08
N ILE A 3 -11.07 8.69 -6.76
CA ILE A 3 -10.00 8.24 -5.86
C ILE A 3 -9.04 7.34 -6.65
N ALA A 4 -7.79 7.77 -6.83
CA ALA A 4 -6.78 6.98 -7.50
C ALA A 4 -5.90 6.24 -6.47
N PHE A 5 -5.56 5.00 -6.80
CA PHE A 5 -4.61 4.18 -6.06
C PHE A 5 -3.42 3.85 -6.95
N ASP A 6 -2.22 3.95 -6.42
CA ASP A 6 -1.08 3.37 -7.10
C ASP A 6 -1.03 1.84 -6.92
N ALA A 7 -0.32 1.17 -7.82
CA ALA A 7 -0.16 -0.28 -7.77
C ALA A 7 1.04 -0.73 -6.91
N VAL A 8 1.71 0.19 -6.22
CA VAL A 8 3.06 -0.02 -5.67
C VAL A 8 3.11 -1.13 -4.63
N ALA A 9 2.23 -1.12 -3.63
CA ALA A 9 2.21 -2.18 -2.62
C ALA A 9 1.75 -3.53 -3.19
N ILE A 10 0.83 -3.50 -4.17
CA ILE A 10 0.20 -4.71 -4.72
C ILE A 10 1.15 -5.43 -5.69
N LEU A 11 1.90 -4.68 -6.49
CA LEU A 11 2.73 -5.20 -7.58
C LEU A 11 4.23 -5.05 -7.35
N GLY A 12 4.65 -4.26 -6.36
CA GLY A 12 6.05 -4.03 -6.04
C GLY A 12 6.79 -5.32 -5.69
N TYR A 13 8.05 -5.42 -6.13
CA TYR A 13 8.86 -6.63 -5.95
C TYR A 13 9.02 -7.04 -4.48
N MET A 14 9.11 -6.06 -3.57
CA MET A 14 9.31 -6.32 -2.14
C MET A 14 8.02 -6.65 -1.40
N SER A 15 6.87 -6.20 -1.89
CA SER A 15 5.57 -6.30 -1.21
C SER A 15 4.60 -7.31 -1.85
N ARG A 16 4.72 -7.53 -3.16
CA ARG A 16 3.88 -8.47 -3.91
C ARG A 16 3.88 -9.86 -3.24
N ASN A 17 2.70 -10.43 -3.04
CA ASN A 17 2.49 -11.74 -2.41
C ASN A 17 2.93 -11.82 -0.92
N ARG A 18 3.20 -10.69 -0.28
CA ARG A 18 3.51 -10.60 1.15
C ARG A 18 2.38 -9.89 1.91
N GLY A 19 2.54 -9.73 3.22
CA GLY A 19 1.54 -9.09 4.07
C GLY A 19 1.12 -7.70 3.59
N ILE A 20 2.08 -6.88 3.17
CA ILE A 20 1.84 -5.51 2.66
C ILE A 20 0.98 -5.55 1.39
N GLY A 21 1.37 -6.35 0.39
CA GLY A 21 0.63 -6.46 -0.86
C GLY A 21 -0.78 -7.03 -0.66
N ASN A 22 -0.91 -8.07 0.19
CA ASN A 22 -2.21 -8.65 0.52
C ASN A 22 -3.10 -7.66 1.28
N TYR A 23 -2.54 -6.89 2.22
CA TYR A 23 -3.29 -5.85 2.92
C TYR A 23 -3.82 -4.79 1.95
N ALA A 24 -2.93 -4.23 1.12
CA ALA A 24 -3.30 -3.19 0.15
C ALA A 24 -4.35 -3.70 -0.85
N LEU A 25 -4.19 -4.92 -1.35
CA LEU A 25 -5.13 -5.55 -2.28
C LEU A 25 -6.51 -5.73 -1.65
N ASN A 26 -6.58 -6.28 -0.43
CA ASN A 26 -7.84 -6.50 0.26
C ASN A 26 -8.50 -5.18 0.68
N GLN A 27 -7.73 -4.19 1.12
CA GLN A 27 -8.24 -2.86 1.44
C GLN A 27 -8.85 -2.21 0.20
N PHE A 28 -8.11 -2.16 -0.90
CA PHE A 28 -8.58 -1.57 -2.15
C PHE A 28 -9.83 -2.26 -2.67
N SER A 29 -9.80 -3.58 -2.84
CA SER A 29 -10.95 -4.33 -3.34
C SER A 29 -12.16 -4.24 -2.40
N GLY A 30 -11.94 -4.23 -1.10
CA GLY A 30 -12.99 -4.00 -0.10
C GLY A 30 -13.65 -2.63 -0.25
N MET A 31 -12.86 -1.57 -0.37
CA MET A 31 -13.37 -0.21 -0.57
C MET A 31 -14.20 -0.12 -1.85
N VAL A 32 -13.66 -0.58 -2.97
CA VAL A 32 -14.35 -0.54 -4.27
C VAL A 32 -15.66 -1.32 -4.25
N ASN A 33 -15.67 -2.52 -3.66
CA ASN A 33 -16.87 -3.37 -3.63
C ASN A 33 -17.97 -2.86 -2.68
N LEU A 34 -17.60 -2.16 -1.62
CA LEU A 34 -18.55 -1.66 -0.61
C LEU A 34 -19.08 -0.26 -0.93
N ASP A 35 -18.25 0.60 -1.48
CA ASP A 35 -18.61 1.98 -1.78
C ASP A 35 -19.38 2.08 -3.10
N LYS A 36 -20.50 2.81 -3.08
CA LYS A 36 -21.36 3.05 -4.25
C LYS A 36 -21.35 4.50 -4.72
N ASN A 37 -20.66 5.38 -3.99
CA ASN A 37 -20.75 6.84 -4.21
C ASN A 37 -19.51 7.41 -4.89
N ASN A 38 -18.34 6.77 -4.72
CA ASN A 38 -17.09 7.24 -5.30
C ASN A 38 -16.69 6.40 -6.51
N LYS A 39 -15.84 6.97 -7.37
CA LYS A 39 -15.19 6.28 -8.47
C LYS A 39 -13.76 5.97 -8.09
N TYR A 40 -13.30 4.79 -8.45
CA TYR A 40 -11.98 4.27 -8.11
C TYR A 40 -11.16 4.03 -9.36
N PHE A 41 -9.91 4.46 -9.29
CA PHE A 41 -8.95 4.36 -10.37
C PHE A 41 -7.71 3.62 -9.85
N PHE A 42 -7.32 2.56 -10.50
CA PHE A 42 -6.13 1.81 -10.17
C PHE A 42 -5.05 2.09 -11.21
N LEU A 43 -4.07 2.89 -10.81
CA LEU A 43 -2.96 3.28 -11.68
C LEU A 43 -1.86 2.23 -11.62
N ASN A 44 -1.77 1.42 -12.66
CA ASN A 44 -0.74 0.39 -12.82
C ASN A 44 0.34 0.86 -13.81
N MET A 45 1.56 1.04 -13.32
CA MET A 45 2.74 1.36 -14.12
C MET A 45 3.80 0.24 -14.06
N ILE A 46 3.41 -0.97 -13.59
CA ILE A 46 4.34 -2.03 -13.22
C ILE A 46 4.20 -3.27 -14.09
N ASP A 47 2.99 -3.81 -14.19
CA ASP A 47 2.75 -5.12 -14.81
C ASP A 47 1.48 -5.07 -15.69
N LYS A 48 1.68 -5.00 -17.00
CA LYS A 48 0.58 -4.94 -17.98
C LYS A 48 -0.32 -6.18 -18.00
N ASN A 49 0.16 -7.30 -17.46
CA ASN A 49 -0.59 -8.56 -17.44
C ASN A 49 -1.41 -8.73 -16.15
N PHE A 50 -1.25 -7.81 -15.21
CA PHE A 50 -2.02 -7.85 -13.98
C PHE A 50 -3.38 -7.19 -14.17
N SER A 51 -4.44 -7.82 -13.66
CA SER A 51 -5.79 -7.26 -13.62
C SER A 51 -6.51 -7.62 -12.33
N LEU A 52 -7.26 -6.66 -11.83
CA LEU A 52 -8.15 -6.80 -10.65
C LEU A 52 -9.59 -7.13 -11.03
N SER A 53 -9.92 -7.21 -12.30
CA SER A 53 -11.30 -7.39 -12.79
C SER A 53 -11.99 -8.66 -12.24
N HIS A 54 -11.22 -9.69 -11.88
CA HIS A 54 -11.74 -10.91 -11.28
C HIS A 54 -12.11 -10.77 -9.78
N MET A 55 -11.64 -9.71 -9.11
CA MET A 55 -11.89 -9.46 -7.68
C MET A 55 -12.89 -8.34 -7.44
N ILE A 56 -13.12 -7.49 -8.44
CA ILE A 56 -13.95 -6.29 -8.33
C ILE A 56 -15.21 -6.48 -9.15
N THR A 57 -16.35 -6.39 -8.49
CA THR A 57 -17.67 -6.61 -9.09
C THR A 57 -18.44 -5.32 -9.34
N ASN A 58 -17.94 -4.19 -8.88
CA ASN A 58 -18.58 -2.88 -9.02
C ASN A 58 -18.19 -2.17 -10.31
N ASN A 59 -19.16 -1.43 -10.87
CA ASN A 59 -18.94 -0.62 -12.08
C ASN A 59 -18.31 0.75 -11.81
N ASN A 60 -17.99 1.06 -10.57
CA ASN A 60 -17.32 2.32 -10.16
C ASN A 60 -15.80 2.22 -10.17
N PHE A 61 -15.25 1.27 -10.88
CA PHE A 61 -13.81 0.94 -10.93
C PHE A 61 -13.27 1.06 -12.37
N THR A 62 -12.10 1.66 -12.47
CA THR A 62 -11.29 1.73 -13.69
C THR A 62 -9.89 1.24 -13.39
N GLU A 63 -9.37 0.35 -14.22
CA GLU A 63 -7.99 -0.13 -14.15
C GLU A 63 -7.24 0.38 -15.37
N ASP A 64 -6.20 1.20 -15.11
CA ASP A 64 -5.41 1.83 -16.15
C ASP A 64 -3.97 1.34 -16.10
N PHE A 65 -3.51 0.73 -17.18
CA PHE A 65 -2.09 0.45 -17.36
C PHE A 65 -1.43 1.56 -18.18
N ILE A 66 -0.40 2.17 -17.63
CA ILE A 66 0.42 3.15 -18.31
C ILE A 66 1.81 2.59 -18.54
N ASP A 67 2.15 2.32 -19.80
CA ASP A 67 3.50 1.91 -20.16
C ASP A 67 4.45 3.10 -20.08
N THR A 68 5.37 3.04 -19.13
CA THR A 68 6.41 4.07 -18.96
C THR A 68 7.60 3.85 -19.90
N GLY A 69 7.60 2.78 -20.70
CA GLY A 69 8.71 2.37 -21.57
C GLY A 69 9.97 1.96 -20.79
N LYS A 70 9.86 1.75 -19.48
CA LYS A 70 10.97 1.46 -18.58
C LYS A 70 10.67 0.26 -17.70
N ASN A 71 11.69 -0.50 -17.36
CA ASN A 71 11.56 -1.52 -16.32
C ASN A 71 11.54 -0.87 -14.93
N ASN A 72 11.03 -1.58 -13.94
CA ASN A 72 10.82 -1.08 -12.57
C ASN A 72 12.08 -0.50 -11.91
N VAL A 73 13.27 -0.97 -12.29
CA VAL A 73 14.55 -0.48 -11.77
C VAL A 73 14.82 0.96 -12.17
N LEU A 74 14.36 1.36 -13.35
CA LEU A 74 14.57 2.70 -13.88
C LEU A 74 13.58 3.73 -13.32
N LEU A 75 12.41 3.30 -12.83
CA LEU A 75 11.39 4.20 -12.29
C LEU A 75 11.87 5.00 -11.08
N ARG A 76 12.80 4.46 -10.28
CA ARG A 76 13.39 5.19 -9.14
C ARG A 76 14.56 6.10 -9.49
N ASN A 77 15.00 6.12 -10.75
CA ASN A 77 16.08 7.01 -11.18
C ASN A 77 15.57 8.45 -11.26
N GLU A 78 16.26 9.37 -10.61
CA GLU A 78 15.91 10.81 -10.60
C GLU A 78 15.80 11.39 -12.01
N ILE A 79 16.57 10.89 -12.98
CA ILE A 79 16.50 11.31 -14.38
C ILE A 79 15.10 11.09 -14.99
N TYR A 80 14.40 10.04 -14.57
CA TYR A 80 13.05 9.74 -15.06
C TYR A 80 11.95 10.31 -14.18
N SER A 81 12.30 10.94 -13.06
CA SER A 81 11.34 11.51 -12.12
C SER A 81 10.38 12.49 -12.80
N ASP A 82 10.88 13.36 -13.68
CA ASP A 82 10.05 14.35 -14.37
C ASP A 82 9.11 13.71 -15.38
N VAL A 83 9.55 12.64 -16.05
CA VAL A 83 8.69 11.87 -16.98
C VAL A 83 7.53 11.24 -16.20
N ILE A 84 7.85 10.57 -15.09
CA ILE A 84 6.83 9.96 -14.23
C ILE A 84 5.91 11.01 -13.62
N GLY A 85 6.46 12.12 -13.13
CA GLY A 85 5.67 13.24 -12.62
C GLY A 85 4.69 13.80 -13.63
N ASN A 86 5.11 13.97 -14.88
CA ASN A 86 4.22 14.43 -15.96
C ASN A 86 3.13 13.40 -16.28
N ILE A 87 3.43 12.10 -16.24
CA ILE A 87 2.44 11.03 -16.39
C ILE A 87 1.39 11.12 -15.28
N ILE A 88 1.83 11.23 -14.02
CA ILE A 88 0.93 11.31 -12.85
C ILE A 88 0.08 12.58 -12.92
N LYS A 89 0.68 13.76 -13.17
CA LYS A 89 -0.04 15.02 -13.32
C LYS A 89 -1.11 14.96 -14.42
N ARG A 90 -0.74 14.37 -15.55
CA ARG A 90 -1.67 14.17 -16.67
C ARG A 90 -2.81 13.24 -16.27
N TYR A 91 -2.50 12.12 -15.65
CA TYR A 91 -3.49 11.14 -15.18
C TYR A 91 -4.49 11.76 -14.20
N ILE A 92 -4.00 12.51 -13.22
CA ILE A 92 -4.80 13.25 -12.24
C ILE A 92 -5.78 14.20 -12.94
N ARG A 93 -5.28 14.98 -13.88
CA ARG A 93 -6.09 15.98 -14.61
C ARG A 93 -7.15 15.32 -15.51
N GLU A 94 -6.76 14.31 -16.30
CA GLU A 94 -7.65 13.67 -17.28
C GLU A 94 -8.78 12.88 -16.58
N ASN A 95 -8.53 12.37 -15.38
CA ASN A 95 -9.52 11.61 -14.61
C ASN A 95 -10.18 12.43 -13.49
N ASN A 96 -9.87 13.74 -13.39
CA ASN A 96 -10.37 14.62 -12.32
C ASN A 96 -10.22 13.99 -10.92
N ILE A 97 -9.02 13.52 -10.60
CA ILE A 97 -8.74 12.84 -9.33
C ILE A 97 -8.80 13.82 -8.17
N ASP A 98 -9.63 13.52 -7.18
CA ASP A 98 -9.77 14.31 -5.94
C ASP A 98 -8.80 13.84 -4.86
N ILE A 99 -8.55 12.52 -4.80
CA ILE A 99 -7.68 11.87 -3.81
C ILE A 99 -6.72 10.94 -4.53
N PHE A 100 -5.42 11.06 -4.22
CA PHE A 100 -4.42 10.09 -4.65
C PHE A 100 -3.90 9.29 -3.46
N TYR A 101 -4.01 7.98 -3.53
CA TYR A 101 -3.65 7.06 -2.46
C TYR A 101 -2.33 6.36 -2.78
N ILE A 102 -1.30 6.67 -1.99
CA ILE A 102 0.01 6.03 -2.06
C ILE A 102 -0.03 4.78 -1.19
N THR A 103 0.00 3.61 -1.83
CA THR A 103 -0.21 2.34 -1.14
C THR A 103 1.00 1.87 -0.34
N SER A 104 2.23 2.25 -0.74
CA SER A 104 3.46 1.99 0.02
C SER A 104 4.57 2.99 -0.33
N PRO A 105 4.83 3.98 0.53
CA PRO A 105 5.87 4.99 0.29
C PRO A 105 7.30 4.47 0.46
N PHE A 106 7.49 3.30 1.09
CA PHE A 106 8.80 2.71 1.38
C PHE A 106 9.21 1.57 0.43
N GLU A 107 8.54 1.42 -0.69
CA GLU A 107 8.91 0.40 -1.66
C GLU A 107 10.20 0.78 -2.39
N SER A 108 11.32 0.16 -1.99
CA SER A 108 12.68 0.58 -2.38
C SER A 108 12.99 0.55 -3.87
N ASN A 109 12.23 -0.23 -4.63
CA ASN A 109 12.41 -0.37 -6.08
C ASN A 109 11.47 0.52 -6.87
N PHE A 110 10.80 1.47 -6.21
CA PHE A 110 9.74 2.23 -6.82
C PHE A 110 9.94 3.74 -6.75
N ILE A 111 8.94 4.45 -7.27
CA ILE A 111 8.92 5.88 -7.47
C ILE A 111 9.07 6.61 -6.13
N LEU A 112 9.99 7.55 -6.05
CA LEU A 112 10.00 8.55 -5.00
C LEU A 112 9.07 9.68 -5.46
N TYR A 113 7.86 9.72 -4.90
CA TYR A 113 6.88 10.75 -5.22
C TYR A 113 7.37 12.15 -4.81
N LYS A 114 6.92 13.18 -5.52
CA LYS A 114 7.21 14.57 -5.22
C LYS A 114 5.91 15.33 -5.00
N LYS A 115 5.89 16.21 -4.00
CA LYS A 115 4.70 17.01 -3.63
C LYS A 115 4.09 17.76 -4.82
N GLU A 116 4.93 18.35 -5.66
CA GLU A 116 4.51 19.15 -6.81
C GLU A 116 3.81 18.36 -7.91
N TRP A 117 3.72 17.03 -7.80
CA TRP A 117 2.93 16.20 -8.73
C TRP A 117 1.45 16.16 -8.38
N PHE A 118 1.09 16.55 -7.15
CA PHE A 118 -0.25 16.40 -6.56
C PHE A 118 -0.90 17.74 -6.22
N GLU A 119 -0.57 18.78 -6.97
CA GLU A 119 -1.16 20.11 -6.74
C GLU A 119 -2.68 20.07 -6.90
N GLY A 120 -3.40 20.53 -5.86
CA GLY A 120 -4.88 20.52 -5.83
C GLY A 120 -5.51 19.14 -5.55
N VAL A 121 -4.72 18.11 -5.24
CA VAL A 121 -5.21 16.76 -4.94
C VAL A 121 -4.84 16.40 -3.51
N LYS A 122 -5.79 15.82 -2.77
CA LYS A 122 -5.52 15.28 -1.43
C LYS A 122 -4.71 13.99 -1.55
N VAL A 123 -3.61 13.89 -0.79
CA VAL A 123 -2.76 12.70 -0.78
C VAL A 123 -2.89 11.95 0.54
N ILE A 124 -3.15 10.65 0.44
CA ILE A 124 -3.17 9.72 1.57
C ILE A 124 -2.07 8.69 1.37
N SER A 125 -1.31 8.38 2.41
CA SER A 125 -0.27 7.36 2.37
C SER A 125 -0.46 6.30 3.44
N THR A 126 -0.22 5.02 3.11
CA THR A 126 -0.23 3.93 4.10
C THR A 126 1.16 3.65 4.63
N VAL A 127 1.30 3.61 5.95
CA VAL A 127 2.52 3.19 6.65
C VAL A 127 2.25 1.88 7.38
N TYR A 128 2.95 0.83 6.98
CA TYR A 128 2.82 -0.51 7.58
C TYR A 128 3.63 -0.65 8.85
N ASP A 129 4.86 -0.14 8.84
CA ASP A 129 5.74 -0.04 9.99
C ASP A 129 6.89 0.95 9.70
N ILE A 130 7.66 1.25 10.74
CA ILE A 130 8.94 1.96 10.65
C ILE A 130 10.07 1.17 11.32
N ILE A 131 9.96 -0.16 11.35
CA ILE A 131 10.96 -1.06 11.92
C ILE A 131 12.36 -0.77 11.38
N PRO A 132 12.55 -0.53 10.06
CA PRO A 132 13.88 -0.19 9.56
C PRO A 132 14.48 1.05 10.20
N TYR A 133 13.68 2.06 10.53
CA TYR A 133 14.16 3.26 11.22
C TYR A 133 14.45 3.01 12.70
N VAL A 134 13.56 2.31 13.40
CA VAL A 134 13.72 1.99 14.83
C VAL A 134 14.96 1.11 15.06
N MET A 135 15.26 0.23 14.12
CA MET A 135 16.41 -0.68 14.15
C MET A 135 17.44 -0.32 13.07
N LYS A 136 17.75 0.97 12.94
CA LYS A 136 18.54 1.54 11.84
C LYS A 136 19.95 0.94 11.72
N GLU A 137 20.57 0.58 12.83
CA GLU A 137 21.89 -0.07 12.81
C GLU A 137 21.85 -1.42 12.06
N LYS A 138 20.71 -2.10 12.08
CA LYS A 138 20.53 -3.39 11.42
C LYS A 138 20.06 -3.25 9.96
N TYR A 139 19.13 -2.36 9.71
CA TYR A 139 18.43 -2.29 8.41
C TYR A 139 18.88 -1.15 7.52
N LEU A 140 19.43 -0.08 8.10
CA LEU A 140 19.82 1.14 7.40
C LEU A 140 21.28 1.51 7.69
N SER A 141 22.14 0.50 7.87
CA SER A 141 23.56 0.66 8.22
C SER A 141 24.37 1.33 7.11
N ASP A 142 23.99 1.18 5.84
CA ASP A 142 24.64 1.90 4.76
C ASP A 142 23.99 3.27 4.51
N LYS A 143 24.84 4.25 4.18
CA LYS A 143 24.44 5.66 4.00
C LYS A 143 23.41 5.86 2.89
N ASN A 144 23.47 5.08 1.81
CA ASN A 144 22.57 5.25 0.68
C ASN A 144 21.16 4.77 1.05
N SER A 145 21.04 3.60 1.69
CA SER A 145 19.77 3.06 2.20
C SER A 145 19.16 3.99 3.24
N PHE A 146 19.97 4.52 4.16
CA PHE A 146 19.48 5.49 5.14
C PHE A 146 18.96 6.77 4.47
N ASN A 147 19.74 7.37 3.58
CA ASN A 147 19.34 8.59 2.90
C ASN A 147 18.07 8.39 2.05
N TRP A 148 17.99 7.26 1.35
CA TRP A 148 16.78 6.92 0.60
C TRP A 148 15.55 6.78 1.51
N TYR A 149 15.69 6.06 2.63
CA TYR A 149 14.62 5.89 3.60
C TYR A 149 14.16 7.24 4.17
N MET A 150 15.09 8.13 4.50
CA MET A 150 14.75 9.46 4.99
C MET A 150 14.05 10.33 3.94
N LYS A 151 14.38 10.22 2.66
CA LYS A 151 13.60 10.84 1.58
C LYS A 151 12.16 10.33 1.56
N CYS A 152 11.94 9.03 1.78
CA CYS A 152 10.58 8.49 1.89
C CYS A 152 9.84 9.04 3.13
N VAL A 153 10.52 9.18 4.26
CA VAL A 153 9.96 9.82 5.47
C VAL A 153 9.57 11.28 5.20
N GLU A 154 10.43 12.04 4.53
CA GLU A 154 10.10 13.43 4.13
C GLU A 154 8.87 13.47 3.21
N ASN A 155 8.72 12.48 2.32
CA ASN A 155 7.54 12.39 1.47
C ASN A 155 6.26 12.15 2.27
N LEU A 156 6.32 11.41 3.37
CA LEU A 156 5.15 11.25 4.25
C LEU A 156 4.71 12.57 4.89
N ARG A 157 5.62 13.53 5.12
CA ARG A 157 5.31 14.80 5.79
C ARG A 157 4.39 15.71 4.99
N TRP A 158 4.36 15.59 3.68
CA TRP A 158 3.45 16.37 2.85
C TRP A 158 2.14 15.63 2.49
N SER A 159 2.00 14.36 2.90
CA SER A 159 0.71 13.66 2.82
C SER A 159 -0.30 14.32 3.74
N ASP A 160 -1.52 14.54 3.25
CA ASP A 160 -2.59 15.16 4.03
C ASP A 160 -3.07 14.25 5.16
N GLU A 161 -3.09 12.94 4.93
CA GLU A 161 -3.38 11.94 5.95
C GLU A 161 -2.47 10.73 5.82
N LEU A 162 -2.13 10.13 6.95
CA LEU A 162 -1.43 8.86 7.04
C LEU A 162 -2.38 7.78 7.57
N PHE A 163 -2.49 6.69 6.84
CA PHE A 163 -3.15 5.50 7.33
C PHE A 163 -2.10 4.53 7.87
N VAL A 164 -2.34 4.00 9.05
CA VAL A 164 -1.47 3.02 9.71
C VAL A 164 -2.25 1.75 10.05
N ILE A 165 -1.57 0.62 10.04
CA ILE A 165 -2.22 -0.68 10.24
C ILE A 165 -2.47 -1.05 11.70
N SER A 166 -1.91 -0.28 12.65
CA SER A 166 -2.09 -0.51 14.09
C SER A 166 -1.78 0.74 14.92
N GLU A 167 -2.27 0.78 16.14
CA GLU A 167 -1.92 1.83 17.10
C GLU A 167 -0.43 1.84 17.47
N SER A 168 0.24 0.69 17.39
CA SER A 168 1.68 0.61 17.60
C SER A 168 2.43 1.42 16.55
N VAL A 169 2.08 1.28 15.26
CA VAL A 169 2.69 2.08 14.17
C VAL A 169 2.40 3.56 14.35
N LYS A 170 1.19 3.94 14.76
CA LYS A 170 0.85 5.34 15.09
C LYS A 170 1.77 5.88 16.19
N THR A 171 1.91 5.11 17.28
CA THR A 171 2.79 5.47 18.40
C THR A 171 4.24 5.64 17.95
N ASP A 172 4.73 4.74 17.11
CA ASP A 172 6.09 4.80 16.60
C ASP A 172 6.34 6.03 15.70
N LEU A 173 5.41 6.37 14.81
CA LEU A 173 5.50 7.56 13.97
C LEU A 173 5.57 8.84 14.81
N VAL A 174 4.73 8.96 15.84
CA VAL A 174 4.73 10.10 16.75
C VAL A 174 6.04 10.15 17.54
N LYS A 175 6.42 9.03 18.16
CA LYS A 175 7.58 8.94 19.06
C LYS A 175 8.92 9.15 18.36
N TYR A 176 9.13 8.47 17.25
CA TYR A 176 10.45 8.42 16.61
C TYR A 176 10.62 9.41 15.46
N LEU A 177 9.53 9.74 14.77
CA LEU A 177 9.56 10.62 13.60
C LEU A 177 8.81 11.93 13.80
N GLN A 178 8.22 12.17 14.99
CA GLN A 178 7.57 13.43 15.39
C GLN A 178 6.43 13.85 14.44
N PHE A 179 5.67 12.88 13.94
CA PHE A 179 4.44 13.17 13.20
C PHE A 179 3.33 13.62 14.13
N SER A 180 2.45 14.52 13.65
CA SER A 180 1.25 14.88 14.39
C SER A 180 0.27 13.71 14.46
N PRO A 181 -0.24 13.34 15.65
CA PRO A 181 -1.22 12.27 15.77
C PRO A 181 -2.56 12.59 15.10
N ASP A 182 -2.85 13.86 14.83
CA ASP A 182 -4.13 14.30 14.25
C ASP A 182 -4.28 13.87 12.79
N ASN A 183 -3.15 13.81 12.07
CA ASN A 183 -3.12 13.40 10.66
C ASN A 183 -2.95 11.87 10.49
N ILE A 184 -2.92 11.10 11.58
CA ILE A 184 -2.73 9.65 11.54
C ILE A 184 -4.03 8.94 11.91
N LYS A 185 -4.53 8.11 10.99
CA LYS A 185 -5.71 7.27 11.20
C LYS A 185 -5.33 5.80 11.21
N THR A 186 -5.75 5.06 12.23
CA THR A 186 -5.53 3.60 12.27
C THR A 186 -6.61 2.90 11.48
N ILE A 187 -6.19 2.14 10.46
CA ILE A 187 -7.06 1.31 9.63
C ILE A 187 -6.65 -0.14 9.86
N TRP A 188 -7.44 -0.85 10.62
CA TRP A 188 -7.17 -2.26 10.96
C TRP A 188 -7.27 -3.17 9.74
N GLY A 189 -6.41 -4.16 9.67
CA GLY A 189 -6.52 -5.22 8.67
C GLY A 189 -7.77 -6.08 8.93
N GLY A 190 -8.53 -6.36 7.87
CA GLY A 190 -9.64 -7.28 7.91
C GLY A 190 -9.20 -8.74 7.77
N VAL A 191 -10.09 -9.66 8.07
CA VAL A 191 -9.94 -11.10 7.83
C VAL A 191 -10.70 -11.48 6.56
N ASP A 192 -10.04 -12.19 5.66
CA ASP A 192 -10.67 -12.70 4.43
C ASP A 192 -11.88 -13.59 4.77
N LYS A 193 -12.97 -13.43 4.05
CA LYS A 193 -14.23 -14.19 4.23
C LYS A 193 -14.06 -15.71 4.14
N LYS A 194 -12.98 -16.21 3.52
CA LYS A 194 -12.66 -17.65 3.52
C LYS A 194 -12.31 -18.18 4.91
N TYR A 195 -11.83 -17.34 5.83
CA TYR A 195 -11.57 -17.71 7.21
C TYR A 195 -12.87 -17.55 8.01
N LYS A 196 -13.46 -18.64 8.35
CA LYS A 196 -14.71 -18.71 9.13
C LYS A 196 -14.61 -19.80 10.18
N ILE A 197 -15.35 -19.64 11.25
CA ILE A 197 -15.50 -20.71 12.25
C ILE A 197 -16.20 -21.89 11.58
N ILE A 198 -15.55 -23.04 11.61
CA ILE A 198 -16.10 -24.29 11.10
C ILE A 198 -16.37 -25.17 12.34
N ASN A 199 -17.61 -25.63 12.47
CA ASN A 199 -17.94 -26.63 13.47
C ASN A 199 -17.48 -27.99 12.95
N ILE A 200 -16.46 -28.56 13.59
CA ILE A 200 -15.96 -29.90 13.31
C ILE A 200 -16.22 -30.79 14.53
N SER A 201 -16.46 -32.06 14.30
CA SER A 201 -16.60 -33.05 15.36
C SER A 201 -15.28 -33.23 16.13
N ASP A 202 -15.33 -33.70 17.36
CA ASP A 202 -14.14 -33.97 18.16
C ASP A 202 -13.22 -35.00 17.47
N THR A 203 -13.80 -35.94 16.75
CA THR A 203 -13.05 -36.93 15.97
C THR A 203 -12.26 -36.26 14.83
N GLU A 204 -12.91 -35.37 14.06
CA GLU A 204 -12.23 -34.62 12.98
C GLU A 204 -11.17 -33.70 13.54
N LYS A 205 -11.44 -33.05 14.69
CA LYS A 205 -10.48 -32.21 15.39
C LYS A 205 -9.25 -33.01 15.82
N SER A 206 -9.45 -34.17 16.43
CA SER A 206 -8.37 -35.06 16.87
C SER A 206 -7.52 -35.55 15.69
N LEU A 207 -8.16 -35.94 14.58
CA LEU A 207 -7.46 -36.34 13.35
C LEU A 207 -6.64 -35.19 12.76
N LEU A 208 -7.19 -33.97 12.76
CA LEU A 208 -6.51 -32.79 12.25
C LEU A 208 -5.29 -32.44 13.12
N LEU A 209 -5.46 -32.41 14.45
CA LEU A 209 -4.39 -32.13 15.39
C LEU A 209 -3.28 -33.20 15.31
N GLY A 210 -3.66 -34.47 15.17
CA GLY A 210 -2.72 -35.59 15.00
C GLY A 210 -1.81 -35.46 13.79
N LYS A 211 -2.31 -34.88 12.66
CA LYS A 211 -1.50 -34.60 11.46
C LYS A 211 -0.37 -33.61 11.74
N PHE A 212 -0.52 -32.75 12.72
CA PHE A 212 0.49 -31.76 13.11
C PHE A 212 1.25 -32.13 14.38
N GLY A 213 1.07 -33.35 14.90
CA GLY A 213 1.72 -33.81 16.13
C GLY A 213 1.25 -33.07 17.39
N ILE A 214 0.08 -32.43 17.34
CA ILE A 214 -0.50 -31.67 18.46
C ILE A 214 -1.40 -32.63 19.23
N GLN A 215 -1.09 -32.85 20.52
CA GLN A 215 -1.99 -33.57 21.42
C GLN A 215 -3.17 -32.67 21.80
N SER A 216 -4.39 -33.20 21.77
CA SER A 216 -5.56 -32.45 22.25
C SER A 216 -5.34 -32.08 23.72
N LEU A 217 -5.38 -30.76 24.00
CA LEU A 217 -5.54 -30.30 25.36
C LEU A 217 -6.94 -30.72 25.80
N SER A 218 -7.00 -31.67 26.72
CA SER A 218 -8.23 -32.11 27.40
C SER A 218 -8.83 -31.01 28.24
#